data_983ecc4f57ef54812e956c5094ea4494
#
_entry.id   983ecc4f57ef54812e956c5094ea4494
#
_cell.length_a   1.000
_cell.length_b   1.000
_cell.length_c   1.000
_cell.angle_alpha   90.00
_cell.angle_beta   90.00
_cell.angle_gamma   90.00
#
_symmetry.space_group_name_H-M   'P 1'
#
loop_
_entity.id
_entity.type
_entity.pdbx_description
1 polymer ?
#
loop_
_entity_poly.entity_id
_entity_poly.type
_entity_poly.pdbx_seq_one_letter_code
_entity_poly.pdbx_strand_id
1 'polypeptide(L)'
;IAVQAALTGHLVLSTLHTNDAPGAVSRLMEMHIEPYLVASVLLCSFAQRLVRKVCPHCAEPYDPPRALLGLFGIKDAEGATFRRGKGCYHCGNTGYLGRIGIFEVMPVTPEIQEAIVRRAHAQEISAIAQRQGVMNTLAQDAARKVRAGITTVEEALRAAMV
;
A
#
# COMPACT_ATOMS: atom_id res chain seq x y z
N ILE A 1 -18.57 -19.67 3.16
CA ILE A 1 -19.12 -19.24 4.47
C ILE A 1 -19.03 -17.71 4.60
N ALA A 2 -17.85 -17.05 4.48
CA ALA A 2 -17.70 -15.60 4.64
C ALA A 2 -18.60 -14.79 3.70
N VAL A 3 -18.66 -15.16 2.41
CA VAL A 3 -19.52 -14.50 1.40
C VAL A 3 -21.00 -14.64 1.76
N GLN A 4 -21.42 -15.82 2.20
CA GLN A 4 -22.81 -16.06 2.61
C GLN A 4 -23.19 -15.24 3.83
N ALA A 5 -22.29 -15.11 4.81
CA ALA A 5 -22.50 -14.24 5.97
C ALA A 5 -22.63 -12.76 5.55
N ALA A 6 -21.78 -12.31 4.62
CA ALA A 6 -21.86 -10.94 4.10
C ALA A 6 -23.18 -10.68 3.35
N LEU A 7 -23.66 -11.62 2.56
CA LEU A 7 -24.96 -11.53 1.85
C LEU A 7 -26.16 -11.41 2.81
N THR A 8 -26.05 -11.96 4.03
CA THR A 8 -27.08 -11.84 5.06
C THR A 8 -26.92 -10.60 5.94
N GLY A 9 -26.05 -9.64 5.56
CA GLY A 9 -25.90 -8.35 6.22
C GLY A 9 -24.86 -8.29 7.31
N HIS A 10 -24.05 -9.35 7.50
CA HIS A 10 -22.96 -9.31 8.47
C HIS A 10 -21.73 -8.57 7.91
N LEU A 11 -21.09 -7.75 8.75
CA LEU A 11 -19.77 -7.23 8.45
C LEU A 11 -18.75 -8.33 8.68
N VAL A 12 -18.07 -8.75 7.61
CA VAL A 12 -17.06 -9.79 7.65
C VAL A 12 -15.68 -9.17 7.42
N LEU A 13 -14.75 -9.38 8.34
CA LEU A 13 -13.35 -9.02 8.19
C LEU A 13 -12.53 -10.29 8.02
N SER A 14 -11.66 -10.32 7.02
CA SER A 14 -10.81 -11.48 6.70
C SER A 14 -9.46 -11.03 6.18
N THR A 15 -8.52 -11.95 6.09
CA THR A 15 -7.19 -11.72 5.52
C THR A 15 -6.93 -12.68 4.37
N LEU A 16 -6.23 -12.20 3.35
CA LEU A 16 -5.80 -12.95 2.18
C LEU A 16 -4.30 -12.75 1.97
N HIS A 17 -3.62 -13.75 1.42
CA HIS A 17 -2.23 -13.63 1.01
C HIS A 17 -2.16 -13.03 -0.39
N THR A 18 -2.11 -11.70 -0.48
CA THR A 18 -1.96 -10.92 -1.71
C THR A 18 -0.93 -9.83 -1.53
N ASN A 19 -0.31 -9.39 -2.62
CA ASN A 19 0.73 -8.36 -2.58
C ASN A 19 0.16 -6.94 -2.55
N ASP A 20 -1.03 -6.76 -3.12
CA ASP A 20 -1.74 -5.49 -3.26
C ASP A 20 -3.25 -5.65 -3.00
N ALA A 21 -3.96 -4.54 -2.91
CA ALA A 21 -5.39 -4.54 -2.63
C ALA A 21 -6.23 -5.08 -3.79
N PRO A 22 -5.98 -4.74 -5.07
CA PRO A 22 -6.70 -5.32 -6.20
C PRO A 22 -6.50 -6.84 -6.35
N GLY A 23 -5.34 -7.35 -5.97
CA GLY A 23 -5.03 -8.78 -5.99
C GLY A 23 -5.97 -9.63 -5.14
N ALA A 24 -6.59 -9.05 -4.11
CA ALA A 24 -7.59 -9.75 -3.31
C ALA A 24 -8.79 -10.19 -4.14
N VAL A 25 -9.20 -9.42 -5.13
CA VAL A 25 -10.29 -9.77 -6.07
C VAL A 25 -9.92 -11.02 -6.86
N SER A 26 -8.73 -11.02 -7.46
CA SER A 26 -8.24 -12.18 -8.22
C SER A 26 -8.16 -13.43 -7.34
N ARG A 27 -7.67 -13.25 -6.11
CA ARG A 27 -7.54 -14.35 -5.15
C ARG A 27 -8.88 -14.96 -4.76
N LEU A 28 -9.91 -14.14 -4.56
CA LEU A 28 -11.26 -14.61 -4.28
C LEU A 28 -11.83 -15.41 -5.47
N MET A 29 -11.61 -14.95 -6.70
CA MET A 29 -12.03 -15.68 -7.91
C MET A 29 -11.27 -17.01 -8.09
N GLU A 30 -9.96 -17.05 -7.79
CA GLU A 30 -9.18 -18.30 -7.76
C GLU A 30 -9.71 -19.32 -6.74
N MET A 31 -10.30 -18.84 -5.64
CA MET A 31 -10.98 -19.67 -4.64
C MET A 31 -12.38 -20.12 -5.10
N HIS A 32 -12.69 -19.99 -6.39
CA HIS A 32 -13.96 -20.38 -7.02
C HIS A 32 -15.17 -19.61 -6.47
N ILE A 33 -14.98 -18.36 -6.03
CA ILE A 33 -16.09 -17.47 -5.72
C ILE A 33 -16.50 -16.75 -7.00
N GLU A 34 -17.79 -16.83 -7.32
CA GLU A 34 -18.31 -16.21 -8.53
C GLU A 34 -18.14 -14.69 -8.52
N PRO A 35 -17.72 -14.06 -9.64
CA PRO A 35 -17.42 -12.63 -9.71
C PRO A 35 -18.57 -11.73 -9.24
N TYR A 36 -19.82 -12.09 -9.57
CA TYR A 36 -20.99 -11.30 -9.15
C TYR A 36 -21.17 -11.33 -7.62
N LEU A 37 -20.79 -12.44 -6.95
CA LEU A 37 -20.82 -12.51 -5.49
C LEU A 37 -19.71 -11.64 -4.88
N VAL A 38 -18.49 -11.71 -5.44
CA VAL A 38 -17.39 -10.83 -4.99
C VAL A 38 -17.79 -9.37 -5.13
N ALA A 39 -18.32 -8.98 -6.30
CA ALA A 39 -18.76 -7.61 -6.57
C ALA A 39 -19.86 -7.13 -5.61
N SER A 40 -20.76 -8.03 -5.18
CA SER A 40 -21.88 -7.66 -4.32
C SER A 40 -21.54 -7.54 -2.84
N VAL A 41 -20.50 -8.25 -2.36
CA VAL A 41 -20.18 -8.31 -0.92
C VAL A 41 -18.88 -7.62 -0.53
N LEU A 42 -17.94 -7.44 -1.48
CA LEU A 42 -16.65 -6.81 -1.18
C LEU A 42 -16.82 -5.29 -1.08
N LEU A 43 -16.69 -4.77 0.13
CA LEU A 43 -16.83 -3.33 0.38
C LEU A 43 -15.50 -2.60 0.19
N CYS A 44 -14.41 -3.23 0.64
CA CYS A 44 -13.08 -2.64 0.61
C CYS A 44 -12.03 -3.75 0.68
N SER A 45 -10.92 -3.55 0.00
CA SER A 45 -9.70 -4.32 0.17
C SER A 45 -8.55 -3.39 0.54
N PHE A 46 -7.64 -3.86 1.39
CA PHE A 46 -6.44 -3.10 1.69
C PHE A 46 -5.21 -3.99 1.83
N ALA A 47 -4.08 -3.46 1.41
CA ALA A 47 -2.76 -4.06 1.61
C ALA A 47 -1.94 -3.20 2.56
N GLN A 48 -1.09 -3.85 3.34
CA GLN A 48 -0.22 -3.21 4.31
C GLN A 48 1.17 -3.82 4.24
N ARG A 49 2.20 -2.94 4.34
CA ARG A 49 3.59 -3.33 4.60
C ARG A 49 4.14 -2.51 5.74
N LEU A 50 5.10 -3.04 6.48
CA LEU A 50 5.77 -2.31 7.55
C LEU A 50 7.15 -1.85 7.07
N VAL A 51 7.43 -0.58 7.28
CA VAL A 51 8.75 0.04 7.06
C VAL A 51 9.32 0.51 8.39
N ARG A 52 10.64 0.48 8.52
CA ARG A 52 11.31 1.02 9.71
C ARG A 52 11.30 2.55 9.67
N LYS A 53 11.10 3.17 10.81
CA LYS A 53 11.15 4.62 10.97
C LYS A 53 12.57 5.06 11.19
N VAL A 54 12.95 6.20 10.61
CA VAL A 54 14.21 6.88 10.93
C VAL A 54 14.27 7.15 12.44
N CYS A 55 15.39 6.86 13.06
CA CYS A 55 15.58 7.08 14.49
C CYS A 55 15.56 8.58 14.81
N PRO A 56 14.66 9.07 15.68
CA PRO A 56 14.56 10.49 15.98
C PRO A 56 15.80 11.05 16.71
N HIS A 57 16.53 10.17 17.44
CA HIS A 57 17.71 10.59 18.22
C HIS A 57 18.98 10.83 17.38
N CYS A 58 19.01 10.30 16.15
CA CYS A 58 20.16 10.48 15.28
C CYS A 58 19.78 10.82 13.82
N ALA A 59 18.55 11.28 13.63
CA ALA A 59 18.08 11.73 12.34
C ALA A 59 18.82 12.97 11.88
N GLU A 60 19.32 12.93 10.66
CA GLU A 60 19.97 14.06 9.99
C GLU A 60 19.38 14.24 8.58
N PRO A 61 19.38 15.45 8.03
CA PRO A 61 19.04 15.66 6.62
C PRO A 61 19.99 14.89 5.72
N TYR A 62 19.49 14.35 4.62
CA TYR A 62 20.32 13.74 3.58
C TYR A 62 19.71 13.98 2.21
N ASP A 63 20.51 13.81 1.17
CA ASP A 63 20.05 13.91 -0.23
C ASP A 63 19.98 12.48 -0.82
N PRO A 64 18.76 11.93 -1.03
CA PRO A 64 18.61 10.59 -1.58
C PRO A 64 19.03 10.54 -3.05
N PRO A 65 19.58 9.40 -3.53
CA PRO A 65 19.90 9.24 -4.94
C PRO A 65 18.66 9.49 -5.84
N ARG A 66 18.78 10.38 -6.82
CA ARG A 66 17.68 10.75 -7.73
C ARG A 66 17.09 9.55 -8.46
N ALA A 67 17.92 8.57 -8.81
CA ALA A 67 17.47 7.34 -9.44
C ALA A 67 16.47 6.57 -8.57
N LEU A 68 16.69 6.53 -7.26
CA LEU A 68 15.78 5.86 -6.30
C LEU A 68 14.49 6.66 -6.10
N LEU A 69 14.58 7.99 -6.05
CA LEU A 69 13.40 8.86 -5.98
C LEU A 69 12.50 8.69 -7.21
N GLY A 70 13.11 8.54 -8.39
CA GLY A 70 12.41 8.31 -9.65
C GLY A 70 11.55 7.05 -9.65
N LEU A 71 11.98 5.98 -8.97
CA LEU A 71 11.21 4.73 -8.83
C LEU A 71 9.88 4.93 -8.06
N PHE A 72 9.81 5.93 -7.18
CA PHE A 72 8.59 6.33 -6.47
C PHE A 72 7.84 7.47 -7.15
N GLY A 73 8.26 7.88 -8.35
CA GLY A 73 7.65 9.01 -9.04
C GLY A 73 7.92 10.37 -8.37
N ILE A 74 8.87 10.45 -7.45
CA ILE A 74 9.28 11.69 -6.80
C ILE A 74 10.22 12.44 -7.76
N LYS A 75 9.63 13.28 -8.60
CA LYS A 75 10.36 14.08 -9.59
C LYS A 75 10.92 15.37 -9.01
N ASP A 76 10.26 15.88 -8.00
CA ASP A 76 10.58 17.14 -7.34
C ASP A 76 10.75 16.92 -5.83
N ALA A 77 11.85 17.46 -5.31
CA ALA A 77 12.18 17.43 -3.88
C ALA A 77 11.67 18.67 -3.13
N GLU A 78 11.01 19.59 -3.82
CA GLU A 78 10.48 20.81 -3.20
C GLU A 78 9.52 20.46 -2.06
N GLY A 79 9.74 21.07 -0.90
CA GLY A 79 8.96 20.80 0.32
C GLY A 79 9.22 19.44 0.97
N ALA A 80 10.14 18.62 0.44
CA ALA A 80 10.51 17.36 1.08
C ALA A 80 11.54 17.57 2.19
N THR A 81 11.40 16.80 3.26
CA THR A 81 12.32 16.79 4.39
C THR A 81 12.96 15.40 4.53
N PHE A 82 13.79 15.03 3.55
CA PHE A 82 14.47 13.74 3.59
C PHE A 82 15.39 13.63 4.80
N ARG A 83 15.27 12.51 5.52
CA ARG A 83 16.07 12.22 6.70
C ARG A 83 16.60 10.79 6.67
N ARG A 84 17.80 10.61 7.24
CA ARG A 84 18.37 9.29 7.56
C ARG A 84 18.88 9.29 8.99
N GLY A 85 18.97 8.12 9.60
CA GLY A 85 19.63 7.97 10.89
C GLY A 85 21.10 7.62 10.69
N LYS A 86 22.01 8.39 11.28
CA LYS A 86 23.47 8.09 11.24
C LYS A 86 23.87 6.91 12.13
N GLY A 87 22.97 6.46 13.01
CA GLY A 87 23.24 5.45 14.03
C GLY A 87 23.55 6.09 15.40
N CYS A 88 23.01 5.50 16.45
CA CYS A 88 23.28 5.90 17.84
C CYS A 88 22.95 4.75 18.79
N TYR A 89 23.25 4.94 20.08
CA TYR A 89 22.95 3.95 21.13
C TYR A 89 21.47 3.57 21.16
N HIS A 90 20.53 4.54 21.02
CA HIS A 90 19.08 4.28 21.08
C HIS A 90 18.57 3.36 19.98
N CYS A 91 19.19 3.35 18.82
CA CYS A 91 18.79 2.50 17.70
C CYS A 91 19.75 1.31 17.48
N GLY A 92 20.68 1.05 18.39
CA GLY A 92 21.71 0.01 18.21
C GLY A 92 22.54 0.23 16.96
N ASN A 93 22.88 1.49 16.64
CA ASN A 93 23.64 1.92 15.46
C ASN A 93 22.99 1.60 14.10
N THR A 94 21.72 1.21 14.07
CA THR A 94 21.00 0.88 12.81
C THR A 94 20.49 2.10 12.05
N GLY A 95 20.36 3.25 12.71
CA GLY A 95 19.71 4.45 12.17
C GLY A 95 18.18 4.39 12.16
N TYR A 96 17.57 3.29 12.60
CA TYR A 96 16.12 3.09 12.60
C TYR A 96 15.61 2.74 14.00
N LEU A 97 14.43 3.27 14.35
CA LEU A 97 13.75 2.98 15.60
C LEU A 97 12.23 2.90 15.40
N GLY A 98 11.66 1.72 15.69
CA GLY A 98 10.25 1.45 15.48
C GLY A 98 9.85 1.25 14.01
N ARG A 99 8.58 1.01 13.78
CA ARG A 99 8.00 0.71 12.45
C ARG A 99 6.75 1.54 12.22
N ILE A 100 6.40 1.74 10.97
CA ILE A 100 5.14 2.36 10.52
C ILE A 100 4.58 1.57 9.35
N GLY A 101 3.25 1.49 9.23
CA GLY A 101 2.60 0.89 8.07
C GLY A 101 2.67 1.81 6.86
N ILE A 102 2.84 1.23 5.68
CA ILE A 102 2.43 1.82 4.41
C ILE A 102 1.21 1.07 3.94
N PHE A 103 0.24 1.79 3.38
CA PHE A 103 -1.08 1.27 3.10
C PHE A 103 -1.50 1.55 1.67
N GLU A 104 -2.23 0.59 1.12
CA GLU A 104 -3.02 0.73 -0.08
C GLU A 104 -4.45 0.33 0.28
N VAL A 105 -5.40 1.23 0.08
CA VAL A 105 -6.80 1.02 0.44
C VAL A 105 -7.64 1.22 -0.80
N MET A 106 -8.41 0.22 -1.18
CA MET A 106 -9.27 0.19 -2.35
C MET A 106 -10.73 -0.03 -1.92
N PRO A 107 -11.53 1.02 -1.76
CA PRO A 107 -12.98 0.88 -1.65
C PRO A 107 -13.53 0.37 -2.99
N VAL A 108 -14.55 -0.49 -2.92
CA VAL A 108 -15.16 -1.07 -4.12
C VAL A 108 -16.28 -0.16 -4.60
N THR A 109 -16.00 0.63 -5.62
CA THR A 109 -16.97 1.53 -6.28
C THR A 109 -17.82 0.77 -7.31
N PRO A 110 -18.95 1.33 -7.78
CA PRO A 110 -19.76 0.70 -8.82
C PRO A 110 -18.97 0.34 -10.09
N GLU A 111 -18.05 1.19 -10.54
CA GLU A 111 -17.19 0.91 -11.70
C GLU A 111 -16.22 -0.26 -11.43
N ILE A 112 -15.72 -0.37 -10.20
CA ILE A 112 -14.88 -1.50 -9.78
C ILE A 112 -15.75 -2.79 -9.71
N GLN A 113 -17.00 -2.71 -9.23
CA GLN A 113 -17.92 -3.84 -9.25
C GLN A 113 -18.17 -4.35 -10.68
N GLU A 114 -18.40 -3.46 -11.63
CA GLU A 114 -18.55 -3.82 -13.03
C GLU A 114 -17.29 -4.49 -13.59
N ALA A 115 -16.11 -3.97 -13.24
CA ALA A 115 -14.84 -4.58 -13.62
C ALA A 115 -14.65 -5.99 -13.02
N ILE A 116 -15.06 -6.20 -11.78
CA ILE A 116 -15.04 -7.52 -11.13
C ILE A 116 -15.95 -8.50 -11.87
N VAL A 117 -17.18 -8.10 -12.16
CA VAL A 117 -18.18 -8.96 -12.85
C VAL A 117 -17.67 -9.42 -14.22
N ARG A 118 -16.99 -8.55 -14.98
CA ARG A 118 -16.39 -8.91 -16.28
C ARG A 118 -15.04 -9.60 -16.17
N ARG A 119 -14.61 -9.98 -14.95
CA ARG A 119 -13.34 -10.66 -14.65
C ARG A 119 -12.10 -9.87 -15.07
N ALA A 120 -12.13 -8.55 -14.89
CA ALA A 120 -10.97 -7.70 -15.15
C ALA A 120 -9.75 -8.12 -14.29
N HIS A 121 -8.55 -7.99 -14.85
CA HIS A 121 -7.32 -8.27 -14.14
C HIS A 121 -7.05 -7.23 -13.02
N ALA A 122 -6.30 -7.62 -12.00
CA ALA A 122 -5.97 -6.75 -10.86
C ALA A 122 -5.36 -5.41 -11.30
N GLN A 123 -4.53 -5.40 -12.33
CA GLN A 123 -3.92 -4.18 -12.89
C GLN A 123 -4.96 -3.20 -13.45
N GLU A 124 -6.00 -3.71 -14.13
CA GLU A 124 -7.07 -2.89 -14.66
C GLU A 124 -7.93 -2.32 -13.52
N ILE A 125 -8.26 -3.13 -12.51
CA ILE A 125 -8.98 -2.69 -11.30
C ILE A 125 -8.17 -1.60 -10.58
N SER A 126 -6.86 -1.79 -10.44
CA SER A 126 -5.97 -0.79 -9.87
C SER A 126 -6.00 0.54 -10.65
N ALA A 127 -5.94 0.46 -11.98
CA ALA A 127 -5.99 1.64 -12.85
C ALA A 127 -7.31 2.41 -12.71
N ILE A 128 -8.44 1.69 -12.60
CA ILE A 128 -9.76 2.28 -12.37
C ILE A 128 -9.77 3.02 -11.02
N ALA A 129 -9.34 2.35 -9.93
CA ALA A 129 -9.34 2.91 -8.59
C ALA A 129 -8.43 4.16 -8.48
N GLN A 130 -7.28 4.14 -9.13
CA GLN A 130 -6.36 5.29 -9.16
C GLN A 130 -6.92 6.45 -9.99
N ARG A 131 -7.51 6.17 -11.17
CA ARG A 131 -8.14 7.19 -12.01
C ARG A 131 -9.30 7.89 -11.30
N GLN A 132 -10.08 7.15 -10.51
CA GLN A 132 -11.15 7.71 -9.66
C GLN A 132 -10.62 8.49 -8.44
N GLY A 133 -9.32 8.42 -8.15
CA GLY A 133 -8.73 9.04 -6.97
C GLY A 133 -9.13 8.42 -5.64
N VAL A 134 -9.71 7.21 -5.66
CA VAL A 134 -10.16 6.51 -4.44
C VAL A 134 -9.10 5.60 -3.84
N MET A 135 -8.00 5.34 -4.56
CA MET A 135 -6.90 4.50 -4.09
C MET A 135 -5.56 5.18 -4.33
N ASN A 136 -4.70 5.14 -3.32
CA ASN A 136 -3.27 5.36 -3.45
C ASN A 136 -2.55 4.03 -3.31
N THR A 137 -1.55 3.80 -4.15
CA THR A 137 -0.75 2.57 -4.09
C THR A 137 0.19 2.55 -2.89
N LEU A 138 0.68 1.36 -2.51
CA LEU A 138 1.73 1.22 -1.48
C LEU A 138 2.94 2.12 -1.80
N ALA A 139 3.34 2.19 -3.08
CA ALA A 139 4.46 3.03 -3.51
C ALA A 139 4.16 4.53 -3.30
N GLN A 140 2.95 4.99 -3.58
CA GLN A 140 2.56 6.39 -3.36
C GLN A 140 2.49 6.74 -1.87
N ASP A 141 2.00 5.84 -1.01
CA ASP A 141 2.00 6.07 0.43
C ASP A 141 3.42 6.03 1.02
N ALA A 142 4.27 5.12 0.52
CA ALA A 142 5.69 5.09 0.85
C ALA A 142 6.40 6.39 0.45
N ALA A 143 6.16 6.89 -0.78
CA ALA A 143 6.70 8.15 -1.27
C ALA A 143 6.36 9.34 -0.34
N ARG A 144 5.12 9.42 0.12
CA ARG A 144 4.71 10.46 1.08
C ARG A 144 5.50 10.39 2.39
N LYS A 145 5.72 9.18 2.92
CA LYS A 145 6.47 8.96 4.16
C LYS A 145 7.97 9.23 4.00
N VAL A 146 8.53 8.92 2.83
CA VAL A 146 9.91 9.28 2.47
C VAL A 146 10.07 10.81 2.40
N ARG A 147 9.17 11.51 1.69
CA ARG A 147 9.18 12.99 1.60
C ARG A 147 9.05 13.66 2.96
N ALA A 148 8.31 13.06 3.88
CA ALA A 148 8.14 13.54 5.25
C ALA A 148 9.32 13.19 6.19
N GLY A 149 10.35 12.47 5.71
CA GLY A 149 11.50 12.05 6.51
C GLY A 149 11.17 11.01 7.59
N ILE A 150 10.03 10.33 7.48
CA ILE A 150 9.61 9.29 8.42
C ILE A 150 10.40 8.00 8.21
N THR A 151 10.70 7.69 6.95
CA THR A 151 11.52 6.54 6.53
C THR A 151 12.47 6.96 5.42
N THR A 152 13.40 6.09 5.05
CA THR A 152 14.32 6.35 3.93
C THR A 152 13.80 5.76 2.64
N VAL A 153 14.32 6.22 1.50
CA VAL A 153 13.94 5.70 0.18
C VAL A 153 14.36 4.24 0.01
N GLU A 154 15.48 3.85 0.57
CA GLU A 154 16.00 2.47 0.53
C GLU A 154 15.09 1.51 1.30
N GLU A 155 14.63 1.92 2.49
CA GLU A 155 13.71 1.12 3.30
C GLU A 155 12.33 0.99 2.62
N ALA A 156 11.85 2.08 2.03
CA ALA A 156 10.60 2.11 1.29
C ALA A 156 10.65 1.18 0.06
N LEU A 157 11.76 1.19 -0.70
CA LEU A 157 11.98 0.31 -1.85
C LEU A 157 11.90 -1.16 -1.45
N ARG A 158 12.58 -1.53 -0.37
CA ARG A 158 12.57 -2.91 0.11
C ARG A 158 11.18 -3.40 0.48
N ALA A 159 10.29 -2.53 0.91
CA ALA A 159 8.95 -2.91 1.37
C ALA A 159 7.86 -2.79 0.30
N ALA A 160 7.96 -1.82 -0.62
CA ALA A 160 6.90 -1.48 -1.56
C ALA A 160 7.05 -2.14 -2.95
N MET A 161 8.24 -2.67 -3.26
CA MET A 161 8.56 -3.24 -4.59
C MET A 161 8.81 -4.76 -4.54
N VAL A 162 8.34 -5.44 -3.52
CA VAL A 162 8.42 -6.92 -3.38
C VAL A 162 7.12 -7.57 -3.79
#